data_dc5e42cd6f45340e991af3c87b04a278
#
_entry.id   dc5e42cd6f45340e991af3c87b04a278
#
_cell.length_a   1.000
_cell.length_b   1.000
_cell.length_c   1.000
_cell.angle_alpha   90.00
_cell.angle_beta   90.00
_cell.angle_gamma   90.00
#
_symmetry.space_group_name_H-M   'P 1'
#
loop_
_entity.id
_entity.type
_entity.pdbx_description
1 polymer ?
#
loop_
_entity_poly.entity_id
_entity_poly.type
_entity_poly.pdbx_seq_one_letter_code
_entity_poly.pdbx_strand_id
1 'polypeptide(L)'
;SALYCRGVWAEDCKFDKATTFENALALLKSNTYDVVILDIMGVRGFDLLEQAVKRNLRVAMLTAHALTPEALKRSFEMKARAYLPKEKLGEIVPFLEDILEESDHLSGWARMMGKLEGSFNSYWGADWKKPEAEYWREFEKKTARRKL
;
A
#
# COMPACT_ATOMS: atom_id res chain seq x y z
N SER A 1 1.20 -2.93 13.62
CA SER A 1 2.33 -2.00 13.80
C SER A 1 2.58 -1.20 12.54
N ALA A 2 3.20 -0.05 12.71
CA ALA A 2 3.60 0.81 11.61
C ALA A 2 5.13 0.79 11.49
N LEU A 3 5.64 0.73 10.26
CA LEU A 3 7.06 0.75 9.97
C LEU A 3 7.33 1.89 9.00
N TYR A 4 8.29 2.73 9.30
CA TYR A 4 8.62 3.88 8.48
C TYR A 4 10.06 3.76 7.97
N CYS A 5 10.26 4.11 6.72
CA CYS A 5 11.58 4.07 6.11
C CYS A 5 12.03 5.48 5.73
N ARG A 6 13.24 5.82 6.13
CA ARG A 6 13.95 7.02 5.68
C ARG A 6 15.16 6.55 4.88
N GLY A 7 15.22 6.82 3.64
CA GLY A 7 16.31 6.40 2.77
C GLY A 7 15.78 5.74 1.52
N VAL A 8 16.64 5.64 0.53
CA VAL A 8 16.24 5.21 -0.81
C VAL A 8 16.31 3.69 -0.97
N TRP A 9 17.23 3.03 -0.26
CA TRP A 9 17.49 1.60 -0.40
C TRP A 9 17.29 0.89 0.93
N ALA A 10 16.84 -0.36 0.87
CA ALA A 10 16.60 -1.16 2.07
C ALA A 10 17.83 -1.24 2.99
N GLU A 11 19.02 -1.31 2.40
CA GLU A 11 20.30 -1.37 3.14
C GLU A 11 20.59 -0.06 3.86
N ASP A 12 20.16 1.05 3.28
CA ASP A 12 20.39 2.40 3.83
C ASP A 12 19.15 2.93 4.55
N CYS A 13 18.07 2.16 4.61
CA CYS A 13 16.85 2.58 5.27
C CYS A 13 17.06 2.70 6.77
N LYS A 14 16.62 3.82 7.30
CA LYS A 14 16.48 4.00 8.74
C LYS A 14 15.02 3.79 9.08
N PHE A 15 14.77 2.86 9.99
CA PHE A 15 13.41 2.48 10.33
C PHE A 15 13.02 3.06 11.67
N ASP A 16 11.88 3.73 11.72
CA ASP A 16 11.20 4.06 12.95
C ASP A 16 9.99 3.15 13.05
N LYS A 17 9.71 2.63 14.23
CA LYS A 17 8.61 1.70 14.44
C LYS A 17 7.68 2.21 15.52
N ALA A 18 6.39 2.04 15.31
CA ALA A 18 5.38 2.37 16.30
C ALA A 18 4.38 1.23 16.45
N THR A 19 3.97 0.98 17.68
CA THR A 19 3.01 -0.08 17.99
C THR A 19 1.67 0.48 18.48
N THR A 20 1.56 1.78 18.71
CA THR A 20 0.33 2.45 19.09
C THR A 20 -0.02 3.53 18.09
N PHE A 21 -1.31 3.87 18.02
CA PHE A 21 -1.78 4.95 17.15
C PHE A 21 -1.12 6.28 17.52
N GLU A 22 -1.07 6.59 18.80
CA GLU A 22 -0.52 7.87 19.30
C GLU A 22 0.94 8.02 18.93
N ASN A 23 1.74 6.97 19.10
CA ASN A 23 3.16 7.00 18.75
C ASN A 23 3.35 7.10 17.23
N ALA A 24 2.56 6.35 16.46
CA ALA A 24 2.61 6.42 15.00
C ALA A 24 2.27 7.83 14.51
N LEU A 25 1.21 8.41 15.03
CA LEU A 25 0.79 9.77 14.67
C LEU A 25 1.87 10.80 15.04
N ALA A 26 2.48 10.67 16.20
CA ALA A 26 3.55 11.55 16.63
C ALA A 26 4.75 11.50 15.68
N LEU A 27 5.12 10.29 15.24
CA LEU A 27 6.21 10.11 14.27
C LEU A 27 5.86 10.74 12.91
N LEU A 28 4.63 10.56 12.44
CA LEU A 28 4.19 11.15 11.17
C LEU A 28 4.23 12.68 11.21
N LYS A 29 3.90 13.28 12.36
CA LYS A 29 3.90 14.72 12.52
C LYS A 29 5.32 15.30 12.66
N SER A 30 6.22 14.53 13.23
CA SER A 30 7.56 15.02 13.60
C SER A 30 8.63 14.78 12.56
N ASN A 31 8.41 13.86 11.63
CA ASN A 31 9.43 13.41 10.70
C ASN A 31 8.91 13.33 9.28
N THR A 32 9.84 13.37 8.31
CA THR A 32 9.56 13.09 6.92
C THR A 32 10.06 11.69 6.59
N TYR A 33 9.25 10.91 5.91
CA TYR A 33 9.59 9.55 5.52
C TYR A 33 9.46 9.38 4.01
N ASP A 34 10.31 8.54 3.42
CA ASP A 34 10.21 8.19 2.01
C ASP A 34 9.07 7.21 1.77
N VAL A 35 8.88 6.27 2.68
CA VAL A 35 7.78 5.30 2.64
C VAL A 35 7.29 5.04 4.06
N VAL A 36 5.98 4.95 4.20
CA VAL A 36 5.30 4.57 5.44
C VAL A 36 4.61 3.24 5.17
N ILE A 37 4.84 2.25 6.02
CA ILE A 37 4.20 0.95 5.92
C ILE A 37 3.23 0.79 7.09
N LEU A 38 1.96 0.58 6.79
CA LEU A 38 0.89 0.50 7.78
C LEU A 38 0.21 -0.85 7.74
N ASP A 39 0.02 -1.45 8.93
CA ASP A 39 -0.78 -2.66 9.08
C ASP A 39 -2.25 -2.25 9.24
N ILE A 40 -3.12 -2.73 8.36
CA ILE A 40 -4.54 -2.37 8.38
C ILE A 40 -5.20 -2.74 9.71
N MET A 41 -4.87 -3.92 10.24
CA MET A 41 -5.49 -4.43 11.46
C MET A 41 -4.79 -3.99 12.74
N GLY A 42 -3.63 -3.34 12.63
CA GLY A 42 -2.80 -3.05 13.78
C GLY A 42 -3.22 -1.81 14.56
N VAL A 43 -2.81 -0.65 14.11
CA VAL A 43 -2.89 0.61 14.85
C VAL A 43 -3.81 1.62 14.16
N ARG A 44 -5.04 1.22 13.86
CA ARG A 44 -5.99 2.04 13.10
C ARG A 44 -5.39 2.46 11.75
N GLY A 45 -5.05 1.44 10.94
CA GLY A 45 -4.30 1.63 9.71
C GLY A 45 -4.91 2.62 8.73
N PHE A 46 -6.24 2.61 8.54
CA PHE A 46 -6.87 3.55 7.62
C PHE A 46 -6.87 5.00 8.14
N ASP A 47 -6.97 5.19 9.46
CA ASP A 47 -6.86 6.52 10.05
C ASP A 47 -5.45 7.09 9.87
N LEU A 48 -4.43 6.25 10.06
CA LEU A 48 -3.04 6.65 9.82
C LEU A 48 -2.76 6.89 8.34
N LEU A 49 -3.36 6.10 7.46
CA LEU A 49 -3.26 6.31 6.01
C LEU A 49 -3.74 7.71 5.65
N GLU A 50 -4.90 8.11 6.14
CA GLU A 50 -5.43 9.46 5.90
C GLU A 50 -4.44 10.52 6.36
N GLN A 51 -3.89 10.38 7.55
CA GLN A 51 -2.93 11.35 8.10
C GLN A 51 -1.64 11.42 7.28
N ALA A 52 -1.14 10.27 6.84
CA ALA A 52 0.08 10.21 6.04
C ALA A 52 -0.11 10.82 4.65
N VAL A 53 -1.24 10.52 4.01
CA VAL A 53 -1.55 11.05 2.67
C VAL A 53 -1.73 12.57 2.71
N LYS A 54 -2.35 13.09 3.76
CA LYS A 54 -2.47 14.55 3.95
C LYS A 54 -1.12 15.25 4.00
N ARG A 55 -0.09 14.53 4.41
CA ARG A 55 1.29 15.03 4.49
C ARG A 55 2.12 14.69 3.27
N ASN A 56 1.48 14.20 2.20
CA ASN A 56 2.12 13.80 0.96
C ASN A 56 3.15 12.69 1.13
N LEU A 57 2.95 11.82 2.12
CA LEU A 57 3.81 10.67 2.34
C LEU A 57 3.31 9.49 1.49
N ARG A 58 4.25 8.67 1.02
CA ARG A 58 3.91 7.44 0.28
C ARG A 58 3.64 6.33 1.26
N VAL A 59 2.50 5.65 1.12
CA VAL A 59 2.06 4.63 2.07
C VAL A 59 1.86 3.30 1.35
N ALA A 60 2.41 2.24 1.94
CA ALA A 60 2.10 0.87 1.58
C ALA A 60 1.27 0.25 2.72
N MET A 61 0.12 -0.32 2.36
CA MET A 61 -0.71 -1.03 3.34
C MET A 61 -0.29 -2.50 3.40
N LEU A 62 -0.17 -3.04 4.61
CA LEU A 62 0.06 -4.48 4.81
C LEU A 62 -1.17 -5.12 5.41
N THR A 63 -1.45 -6.36 5.02
CA THR A 63 -2.62 -7.07 5.50
C THR A 63 -2.39 -8.56 5.56
N ALA A 64 -2.94 -9.23 6.57
CA ALA A 64 -2.90 -10.68 6.68
C ALA A 64 -3.86 -11.29 5.65
N HIS A 65 -3.37 -12.27 4.87
CA HIS A 65 -4.16 -12.99 3.87
C HIS A 65 -4.92 -12.09 2.89
N ALA A 66 -4.33 -10.93 2.57
CA ALA A 66 -4.91 -9.92 1.70
C ALA A 66 -6.25 -9.33 2.20
N LEU A 67 -6.76 -9.78 3.33
CA LEU A 67 -7.98 -9.32 4.00
C LEU A 67 -9.23 -9.43 3.11
N THR A 68 -9.66 -8.35 2.45
CA THR A 68 -10.86 -8.36 1.59
C THR A 68 -10.66 -7.50 0.35
N PRO A 69 -11.43 -7.77 -0.74
CA PRO A 69 -11.43 -6.87 -1.91
C PRO A 69 -11.86 -5.45 -1.57
N GLU A 70 -12.75 -5.28 -0.59
CA GLU A 70 -13.19 -3.96 -0.14
C GLU A 70 -12.07 -3.17 0.50
N ALA A 71 -11.20 -3.83 1.26
CA ALA A 71 -10.02 -3.19 1.86
C ALA A 71 -9.01 -2.77 0.77
N LEU A 72 -8.84 -3.60 -0.26
CA LEU A 72 -8.02 -3.26 -1.43
C LEU A 72 -8.56 -2.00 -2.10
N LYS A 73 -9.84 -1.98 -2.39
CA LYS A 73 -10.53 -0.86 -3.03
C LYS A 73 -10.38 0.42 -2.17
N ARG A 74 -10.64 0.32 -0.87
CA ARG A 74 -10.53 1.45 0.04
C ARG A 74 -9.11 2.02 0.08
N SER A 75 -8.11 1.15 0.12
CA SER A 75 -6.70 1.57 0.11
C SER A 75 -6.37 2.34 -1.17
N PHE A 76 -6.84 1.85 -2.32
CA PHE A 76 -6.66 2.54 -3.58
C PHE A 76 -7.34 3.91 -3.59
N GLU A 77 -8.59 3.98 -3.17
CA GLU A 77 -9.36 5.23 -3.16
C GLU A 77 -8.79 6.27 -2.19
N MET A 78 -8.21 5.81 -1.09
CA MET A 78 -7.57 6.68 -0.11
C MET A 78 -6.13 7.04 -0.50
N LYS A 79 -5.69 6.63 -1.71
CA LYS A 79 -4.39 6.98 -2.29
C LYS A 79 -3.18 6.34 -1.63
N ALA A 80 -3.35 5.16 -1.01
CA ALA A 80 -2.20 4.34 -0.70
C ALA A 80 -1.46 3.99 -1.99
N ARG A 81 -0.17 3.78 -1.92
CA ARG A 81 0.64 3.44 -3.09
C ARG A 81 0.70 1.94 -3.36
N ALA A 82 0.43 1.13 -2.36
CA ALA A 82 0.42 -0.31 -2.50
C ALA A 82 -0.45 -0.97 -1.43
N TYR A 83 -0.85 -2.20 -1.70
CA TYR A 83 -1.63 -3.04 -0.80
C TYR A 83 -0.99 -4.43 -0.86
N LEU A 84 -0.27 -4.80 0.18
CA LEU A 84 0.59 -5.97 0.16
C LEU A 84 0.16 -7.00 1.20
N PRO A 85 -0.02 -8.27 0.79
CA PRO A 85 -0.20 -9.34 1.77
C PRO A 85 1.06 -9.47 2.63
N LYS A 86 0.88 -9.71 3.93
CA LYS A 86 2.01 -9.90 4.84
C LYS A 86 2.92 -11.05 4.42
N GLU A 87 2.38 -12.04 3.74
CA GLU A 87 3.13 -13.19 3.23
C GLU A 87 4.19 -12.77 2.20
N LYS A 88 4.06 -11.57 1.64
CA LYS A 88 5.00 -11.01 0.68
C LYS A 88 6.09 -10.13 1.32
N LEU A 89 6.14 -10.06 2.66
CA LEU A 89 7.17 -9.26 3.34
C LEU A 89 8.59 -9.65 2.96
N GLY A 90 8.86 -10.93 2.71
CA GLY A 90 10.17 -11.38 2.26
C GLY A 90 10.57 -10.83 0.89
N GLU A 91 9.62 -10.32 0.12
CA GLU A 91 9.83 -9.79 -1.22
C GLU A 91 9.46 -8.31 -1.29
N ILE A 92 9.51 -7.61 -0.15
CA ILE A 92 8.99 -6.24 -0.08
C ILE A 92 9.85 -5.22 -0.83
N VAL A 93 11.15 -5.47 -0.96
CA VAL A 93 12.09 -4.50 -1.56
C VAL A 93 11.68 -4.09 -2.98
N PRO A 94 11.36 -5.02 -3.90
CA PRO A 94 10.89 -4.62 -5.23
C PRO A 94 9.64 -3.74 -5.20
N PHE A 95 8.72 -4.00 -4.27
CA PHE A 95 7.51 -3.17 -4.13
C PHE A 95 7.85 -1.77 -3.63
N LEU A 96 8.76 -1.65 -2.66
CA LEU A 96 9.22 -0.36 -2.16
C LEU A 96 9.96 0.43 -3.24
N GLU A 97 10.77 -0.24 -4.04
CA GLU A 97 11.45 0.39 -5.15
C GLU A 97 10.46 0.95 -6.17
N ASP A 98 9.42 0.19 -6.51
CA ASP A 98 8.36 0.67 -7.40
C ASP A 98 7.67 1.92 -6.82
N ILE A 99 7.37 1.92 -5.53
CA ILE A 99 6.75 3.07 -4.87
C ILE A 99 7.65 4.31 -4.95
N LEU A 100 8.95 4.14 -4.71
CA LEU A 100 9.90 5.25 -4.71
C LEU A 100 10.16 5.80 -6.11
N GLU A 101 10.13 4.95 -7.13
CA GLU A 101 10.37 5.34 -8.51
C GLU A 101 9.16 6.00 -9.16
N GLU A 102 7.94 5.57 -8.80
CA GLU A 102 6.74 6.07 -9.45
C GLU A 102 6.35 7.45 -8.93
N SER A 103 6.08 8.35 -9.86
CA SER A 103 5.70 9.71 -9.54
C SER A 103 4.22 9.86 -9.20
N ASP A 104 3.39 8.90 -9.61
CA ASP A 104 1.95 8.97 -9.36
C ASP A 104 1.38 7.66 -8.85
N HIS A 105 0.25 7.80 -8.20
CA HIS A 105 -0.52 6.74 -7.57
C HIS A 105 -0.95 5.63 -8.55
N LEU A 106 -1.37 6.00 -9.75
CA LEU A 106 -1.89 5.03 -10.72
C LEU A 106 -0.82 4.10 -11.26
N SER A 107 0.37 4.63 -11.53
CA SER A 107 1.50 3.83 -12.02
C SER A 107 1.92 2.78 -11.01
N GLY A 108 2.00 3.16 -9.75
CA GLY A 108 2.32 2.23 -8.65
C GLY A 108 1.31 1.10 -8.55
N TRP A 109 0.02 1.41 -8.64
CA TRP A 109 -1.04 0.40 -8.60
C TRP A 109 -1.03 -0.52 -9.82
N ALA A 110 -0.72 0.02 -11.01
CA ALA A 110 -0.61 -0.81 -12.21
C ALA A 110 0.48 -1.87 -12.06
N ARG A 111 1.65 -1.47 -11.56
CA ARG A 111 2.76 -2.41 -11.33
C ARG A 111 2.44 -3.41 -10.24
N MET A 112 1.88 -2.95 -9.13
CA MET A 112 1.54 -3.81 -8.00
C MET A 112 0.51 -4.88 -8.41
N MET A 113 -0.55 -4.48 -9.09
CA MET A 113 -1.58 -5.42 -9.56
C MET A 113 -1.00 -6.45 -10.52
N GLY A 114 -0.08 -6.02 -11.39
CA GLY A 114 0.60 -6.95 -12.29
C GLY A 114 1.37 -8.05 -11.54
N LYS A 115 1.94 -7.71 -10.39
CA LYS A 115 2.70 -8.66 -9.57
C LYS A 115 1.84 -9.51 -8.65
N LEU A 116 0.71 -8.98 -8.17
CA LEU A 116 -0.06 -9.57 -7.07
C LEU A 116 -1.44 -10.11 -7.44
N GLU A 117 -1.93 -9.87 -8.66
CA GLU A 117 -3.28 -10.30 -9.02
C GLU A 117 -3.48 -11.81 -8.85
N GLY A 118 -2.46 -12.59 -9.18
CA GLY A 118 -2.50 -14.04 -8.96
C GLY A 118 -2.65 -14.41 -7.48
N SER A 119 -2.02 -13.67 -6.60
CA SER A 119 -2.16 -13.87 -5.15
C SER A 119 -3.57 -13.52 -4.68
N PHE A 120 -4.12 -12.41 -5.16
CA PHE A 120 -5.50 -12.03 -4.82
C PHE A 120 -6.51 -13.06 -5.32
N ASN A 121 -6.33 -13.59 -6.53
CA ASN A 121 -7.17 -14.67 -7.05
C ASN A 121 -7.09 -15.90 -6.16
N SER A 122 -5.92 -16.19 -5.62
CA SER A 122 -5.73 -17.31 -4.72
C SER A 122 -6.47 -17.13 -3.39
N TYR A 123 -6.44 -15.92 -2.82
CA TYR A 123 -7.11 -15.64 -1.55
C TYR A 123 -8.62 -15.48 -1.66
N TRP A 124 -9.09 -14.86 -2.74
CA TRP A 124 -10.51 -14.45 -2.86
C TRP A 124 -11.28 -15.19 -3.95
N GLY A 125 -10.62 -16.06 -4.72
CA GLY A 125 -11.21 -16.71 -5.88
C GLY A 125 -11.03 -15.87 -7.14
N ALA A 126 -11.02 -16.53 -8.31
CA ALA A 126 -10.77 -15.85 -9.59
C ALA A 126 -11.85 -14.82 -9.95
N ASP A 127 -13.04 -14.93 -9.37
CA ASP A 127 -14.20 -14.08 -9.68
C ASP A 127 -14.40 -12.94 -8.67
N TRP A 128 -13.39 -12.61 -7.88
CA TRP A 128 -13.54 -11.62 -6.81
C TRP A 128 -13.91 -10.21 -7.29
N LYS A 129 -13.66 -9.89 -8.56
CA LYS A 129 -14.00 -8.60 -9.14
C LYS A 129 -15.46 -8.50 -9.57
N LYS A 130 -16.15 -9.64 -9.74
CA LYS A 130 -17.53 -9.67 -10.28
C LYS A 130 -18.55 -8.82 -9.53
N PRO A 131 -18.60 -8.81 -8.20
CA PRO A 131 -19.57 -7.99 -7.47
C PRO A 131 -19.47 -6.49 -7.79
N GLU A 132 -18.30 -6.03 -8.18
CA GLU A 132 -18.05 -4.63 -8.55
C GLU A 132 -17.33 -4.58 -9.89
N ALA A 133 -17.82 -5.35 -10.86
CA ALA A 133 -17.16 -5.52 -12.17
C ALA A 133 -16.92 -4.19 -12.88
N GLU A 134 -17.87 -3.27 -12.80
CA GLU A 134 -17.74 -1.98 -13.47
C GLU A 134 -16.65 -1.12 -12.83
N TYR A 135 -16.57 -1.13 -11.51
CA TYR A 135 -15.50 -0.43 -10.78
C TYR A 135 -14.11 -0.93 -11.21
N TRP A 136 -13.93 -2.25 -11.23
CA TRP A 136 -12.62 -2.83 -11.57
C TRP A 136 -12.27 -2.65 -13.04
N ARG A 137 -13.28 -2.59 -13.90
CA ARG A 137 -13.10 -2.27 -15.32
C ARG A 137 -12.56 -0.86 -15.49
N GLU A 138 -13.14 0.11 -14.77
CA GLU A 138 -12.66 1.48 -14.78
C GLU A 138 -11.26 1.60 -14.15
N PHE A 139 -11.01 0.86 -13.09
CA PHE A 139 -9.69 0.78 -12.48
C PHE A 139 -8.64 0.32 -13.51
N GLU A 140 -8.94 -0.75 -14.24
CA GLU A 140 -8.02 -1.29 -15.26
C GLU A 140 -7.76 -0.27 -16.37
N LYS A 141 -8.77 0.45 -16.80
CA LYS A 141 -8.61 1.51 -17.80
C LYS A 141 -7.72 2.64 -17.32
N LYS A 142 -7.92 3.08 -16.09
CA LYS A 142 -7.11 4.16 -15.50
C LYS A 142 -5.66 3.75 -15.36
N THR A 143 -5.40 2.54 -14.91
CA THR A 143 -4.05 2.05 -14.66
C THR A 143 -3.36 1.60 -15.95
N ALA A 144 -4.10 1.08 -16.92
CA ALA A 144 -3.54 0.62 -18.19
C ALA A 144 -2.83 1.74 -18.95
N ARG A 145 -3.37 2.96 -18.89
CA ARG A 145 -2.77 4.12 -19.51
C ARG A 145 -1.38 4.43 -18.97
N ARG A 146 -1.08 3.99 -17.77
CA ARG A 146 0.20 4.24 -17.08
C ARG A 146 1.23 3.15 -17.31
N LYS A 147 0.81 2.00 -17.84
CA LYS A 147 1.73 0.90 -18.16
C LYS A 147 2.59 1.18 -19.40
N LEU A 148 2.13 2.07 -20.22
CA LEU A 148 2.86 2.48 -21.41
C LEU A 148 3.94 3.49 -21.08
#